data_d9e0e3fb7ea79b4a51f1f0c8799337fc
#
_entry.id   d9e0e3fb7ea79b4a51f1f0c8799337fc
#
_cell.length_a   1.000
_cell.length_b   1.000
_cell.length_c   1.000
_cell.angle_alpha   90.00
_cell.angle_beta   90.00
_cell.angle_gamma   90.00
#
_symmetry.space_group_name_H-M   'P 1'
#
loop_
_entity.id
_entity.type
_entity.pdbx_description
1 polymer ?
#
loop_
_entity_poly.entity_id
_entity_poly.type
_entity_poly.pdbx_seq_one_letter_code
_entity_poly.pdbx_strand_id
1 'polypeptide(L)' 'MEKNTVTILNEEFENDKTGEKVQGITIIMDGKLKEVVDLLMYDNPNYNNYTEIIRDALFAGINSMILNHRKNL' A
#
# COMPACT_ATOMS: atom_id res chain seq x y z
N MET A 1 -16.64 -9.01 -15.59
CA MET A 1 -15.20 -9.12 -15.31
C MET A 1 -14.80 -8.23 -14.17
N GLU A 2 -14.21 -8.80 -13.15
CA GLU A 2 -13.74 -8.01 -12.03
C GLU A 2 -12.56 -7.14 -12.43
N LYS A 3 -12.59 -5.91 -11.99
CA LYS A 3 -11.47 -5.02 -12.19
C LYS A 3 -10.61 -5.03 -10.93
N ASN A 4 -9.31 -5.19 -11.10
CA ASN A 4 -8.36 -5.09 -9.99
C ASN A 4 -8.07 -3.63 -9.70
N THR A 5 -9.09 -2.92 -9.27
CA THR A 5 -8.96 -1.49 -8.97
C THR A 5 -8.79 -1.29 -7.47
N VAL A 6 -8.01 -0.30 -7.14
CA VAL A 6 -7.78 0.11 -5.75
C VAL A 6 -8.22 1.56 -5.63
N THR A 7 -9.04 1.81 -4.63
CA THR A 7 -9.48 3.18 -4.37
C THR A 7 -8.48 3.84 -3.44
N ILE A 8 -7.88 4.91 -3.91
CA ILE A 8 -6.88 5.66 -3.15
C ILE A 8 -7.33 7.11 -3.06
N LEU A 9 -7.39 7.63 -1.84
CA LEU A 9 -7.74 9.02 -1.57
C LEU A 9 -6.47 9.80 -1.29
N ASN A 10 -6.35 10.96 -1.90
CA ASN A 10 -5.20 11.84 -1.71
C ASN A 10 -5.58 12.97 -0.76
N GLU A 11 -4.72 13.22 0.22
CA GLU A 11 -4.90 14.32 1.15
C GLU A 11 -3.58 15.03 1.37
N GLU A 12 -3.66 16.32 1.63
CA GLU A 12 -2.50 17.11 1.97
C GLU A 12 -2.48 17.36 3.47
N PHE A 13 -1.38 17.06 4.09
CA PHE A 13 -1.19 17.24 5.54
C PHE A 13 -0.10 18.26 5.78
N GLU A 14 -0.23 18.98 6.87
CA GLU A 14 0.80 19.93 7.31
C GLU A 14 1.54 19.35 8.50
N ASN A 15 2.87 19.35 8.41
CA ASN A 15 3.70 18.90 9.51
C ASN A 15 3.71 19.98 10.58
N ASP A 16 3.22 19.68 11.78
CA ASP A 16 3.08 20.65 12.85
C ASP A 16 4.42 21.24 13.29
N LYS A 17 5.50 20.49 13.14
CA LYS A 17 6.82 20.93 13.60
C LYS A 17 7.54 21.83 12.61
N THR A 18 7.37 21.57 11.32
CA THR A 18 8.11 22.28 10.27
C THR A 18 7.24 23.20 9.43
N GLY A 19 5.93 23.03 9.48
CA GLY A 19 5.01 23.75 8.64
C GLY A 19 4.98 23.26 7.20
N GLU A 20 5.76 22.24 6.88
CA GLU A 20 5.78 21.69 5.54
C GLU A 20 4.50 20.96 5.22
N LYS A 21 4.09 21.07 3.97
CA LYS A 21 2.96 20.30 3.48
C LYS A 21 3.45 19.00 2.86
N VAL A 22 2.83 17.91 3.29
CA VAL A 22 3.17 16.58 2.78
C VAL A 22 1.91 15.92 2.25
N GLN A 23 2.08 15.13 1.21
CA GLN A 23 0.97 14.41 0.64
C GLN A 23 0.79 13.07 1.34
N GLY A 24 -0.43 12.80 1.78
CA GLY A 24 -0.79 11.51 2.31
C GLY A 24 -1.76 10.81 1.37
N ILE A 25 -1.83 9.52 1.51
CA ILE A 25 -2.82 8.73 0.77
C ILE A 25 -3.53 7.80 1.73
N THR A 26 -4.80 7.55 1.43
CA THR A 26 -5.61 6.57 2.16
C THR A 26 -6.04 5.50 1.17
N ILE A 27 -5.77 4.25 1.50
CA ILE A 27 -6.16 3.12 0.68
C ILE A 27 -7.41 2.49 1.27
N ILE A 28 -8.45 2.36 0.46
CA ILE A 28 -9.70 1.77 0.91
C ILE A 28 -9.63 0.26 0.74
N MET A 29 -9.82 -0.44 1.84
CA MET A 29 -9.73 -1.90 1.85
C MET A 29 -11.10 -2.51 1.52
N ASP A 30 -11.39 -2.57 0.23
CA ASP A 30 -12.63 -3.18 -0.24
C ASP A 30 -12.36 -3.96 -1.52
N GLY A 31 -13.41 -4.58 -2.04
CA GLY A 31 -13.38 -5.30 -3.31
C GLY A 31 -12.30 -6.36 -3.38
N LYS A 32 -11.64 -6.42 -4.52
CA LYS A 32 -10.63 -7.44 -4.78
C LYS A 32 -9.40 -7.28 -3.87
N LEU A 33 -9.03 -6.05 -3.57
CA LEU A 33 -7.89 -5.81 -2.69
C LEU A 33 -8.13 -6.42 -1.31
N LYS A 34 -9.32 -6.17 -0.74
CA LYS A 34 -9.66 -6.74 0.57
C LYS A 34 -9.63 -8.27 0.53
N GLU A 35 -10.20 -8.83 -0.52
CA GLU A 35 -10.29 -10.28 -0.69
C GLU A 35 -8.91 -10.94 -0.69
N VAL A 36 -8.00 -10.38 -1.47
CA VAL A 36 -6.63 -10.91 -1.59
C VAL A 36 -5.86 -10.72 -0.28
N VAL A 37 -6.00 -9.56 0.34
CA VAL A 37 -5.29 -9.27 1.58
C VAL A 37 -5.80 -10.14 2.72
N ASP A 38 -7.11 -10.37 2.79
CA ASP A 38 -7.68 -11.28 3.80
C ASP A 38 -7.11 -12.69 3.64
N LEU A 39 -6.95 -13.14 2.40
CA LEU A 39 -6.38 -14.45 2.12
C LEU A 39 -4.93 -14.53 2.59
N LEU A 40 -4.16 -13.48 2.30
CA LEU A 40 -2.77 -13.40 2.76
C LEU A 40 -2.67 -13.41 4.28
N MET A 41 -3.55 -12.71 4.96
CA MET A 41 -3.57 -12.69 6.42
C MET A 41 -3.92 -14.06 6.99
N TYR A 42 -4.82 -14.77 6.35
CA TYR A 42 -5.18 -16.12 6.77
C TYR A 42 -3.97 -17.06 6.70
N ASP A 43 -3.19 -16.96 5.63
CA ASP A 43 -2.03 -17.81 5.42
C ASP A 43 -0.81 -17.38 6.24
N ASN A 44 -0.81 -16.16 6.75
CA ASN A 44 0.34 -15.60 7.46
C ASN A 44 -0.10 -15.04 8.80
N PRO A 45 -0.20 -15.90 9.83
CA PRO A 45 -0.72 -15.46 11.13
C PRO A 45 0.14 -14.43 11.85
N ASN A 46 1.32 -14.12 11.32
CA ASN A 46 2.15 -13.05 11.87
C ASN A 46 1.58 -11.66 11.65
N TYR A 47 0.70 -11.52 10.65
CA TYR A 47 0.05 -10.24 10.37
C TYR A 47 -1.20 -10.09 11.21
N ASN A 48 -1.30 -9.00 11.93
CA ASN A 48 -2.44 -8.74 12.83
C ASN A 48 -3.47 -7.77 12.25
N ASN A 49 -3.08 -6.98 11.26
CA ASN A 49 -4.00 -5.99 10.67
C ASN A 49 -3.57 -5.65 9.25
N TYR A 50 -4.45 -4.93 8.57
CA TYR A 50 -4.22 -4.54 7.18
C TYR A 50 -3.00 -3.63 7.03
N THR A 51 -2.76 -2.77 7.99
CA THR A 51 -1.66 -1.81 7.92
C THR A 51 -0.32 -2.53 7.78
N GLU A 52 -0.13 -3.61 8.52
CA GLU A 52 1.12 -4.36 8.47
C GLU A 52 1.35 -5.00 7.10
N ILE A 53 0.31 -5.60 6.54
CA ILE A 53 0.41 -6.24 5.22
C ILE A 53 0.64 -5.18 4.14
N ILE A 54 -0.12 -4.10 4.17
CA ILE A 54 0.00 -3.06 3.15
C ILE A 54 1.38 -2.41 3.21
N ARG A 55 1.91 -2.18 4.42
CA ARG A 55 3.25 -1.64 4.57
C ARG A 55 4.28 -2.55 3.92
N ASP A 56 4.22 -3.85 4.22
CA ASP A 56 5.19 -4.80 3.67
C ASP A 56 5.04 -4.93 2.15
N ALA A 57 3.81 -4.96 1.67
CA ALA A 57 3.53 -5.03 0.24
C ALA A 57 4.05 -3.78 -0.48
N LEU A 58 3.89 -2.62 0.15
CA LEU A 58 4.35 -1.35 -0.40
C LEU A 58 5.88 -1.38 -0.59
N PHE A 59 6.61 -1.75 0.45
CA PHE A 59 8.07 -1.82 0.37
C PHE A 59 8.54 -2.89 -0.60
N ALA A 60 7.90 -4.04 -0.61
CA ALA A 60 8.24 -5.10 -1.56
C ALA A 60 8.01 -4.62 -3.01
N GLY A 61 6.90 -3.94 -3.25
CA GLY A 61 6.59 -3.40 -4.56
C GLY A 61 7.57 -2.34 -5.00
N ILE A 62 7.92 -1.42 -4.09
CA ILE A 62 8.90 -0.37 -4.39
C ILE A 62 10.25 -0.99 -4.71
N ASN A 63 10.70 -1.98 -3.92
CA ASN A 63 11.96 -2.66 -4.18
C ASN A 63 11.96 -3.35 -5.54
N SER A 64 10.85 -3.97 -5.90
CA SER A 64 10.71 -4.61 -7.20
C SER A 64 10.83 -3.59 -8.34
N MET A 65 10.20 -2.42 -8.17
CA MET A 65 10.27 -1.36 -9.17
C MET A 65 11.70 -0.84 -9.34
N ILE A 66 12.42 -0.68 -8.23
CA ILE A 66 13.81 -0.24 -8.27
C ILE A 66 14.68 -1.26 -9.00
N LEU A 67 14.52 -2.54 -8.68
CA LEU A 67 15.29 -3.60 -9.34
C LEU A 67 15.02 -3.67 -10.83
N ASN A 68 13.76 -3.54 -11.22
CA ASN A 68 13.39 -3.53 -12.64
C ASN A 68 13.97 -2.33 -13.37
N HIS A 69 13.99 -1.18 -12.72
CA HIS A 69 14.59 0.02 -13.31
C HIS A 69 16.08 -0.16 -13.54
N ARG A 70 16.78 -0.76 -12.57
CA ARG A 70 18.23 -1.02 -12.69
C ARG A 70 18.54 -1.98 -13.83
N LYS A 71 17.70 -2.98 -14.04
CA LYS A 71 17.89 -3.92 -15.14
C LYS A 71 17.76 -3.28 -16.51
N ASN A 72 17.01 -2.22 -16.60
CA ASN A 72 16.75 -1.53 -17.86
C ASN A 72 17.77 -0.42 -18.15
N LEU A 73 18.68 -0.20 -17.25
CA LEU A 73 19.78 0.76 -17.47
C LEU A 73 20.98 0.09 -18.18
#